data_d721b5efb821ec34392bd28f937e772b
#
_entry.id   d721b5efb821ec34392bd28f937e772b
#
_cell.length_a   1.000
_cell.length_b   1.000
_cell.length_c   1.000
_cell.angle_alpha   90.00
_cell.angle_beta   90.00
_cell.angle_gamma   90.00
#
_symmetry.space_group_name_H-M   'P 1'
#
loop_
_entity.id
_entity.type
_entity.pdbx_description
1 polymer ?
#
loop_
_entity_poly.entity_id
_entity_poly.type
_entity_poly.pdbx_seq_one_letter_code
_entity_poly.pdbx_strand_id
1 'polypeptide(L)'
;HLGYDSSGLRYNRGVSFARVKLLDEAIQELETALSMDPRMVKAEYDLGVVYNLQGKREKALEKVETLFKRNNKLAKKLFDQIESNYTVVSVDNGGTLKGRVTLSGKVPRVRSFHLIHAPNIEFCSRISDGRGHRLLFDFTVSQNRGLKDTIIHLKNVEKGKPFSPKMQIFHIDRCRANRYVIGAKNGENILLENTDPIQHEIATYEVRNIYSDQTSNRPLPEKSSQVRSVFVREDAETFIIKCNLHPFLQTNAYLVQNPYYTVSDAEGNFSIENIPPGTYEVIAWHPFIPEHRGTITIPEKGEASLNFDFKGEEEKRKLYHDDIEGYRFNTWYDSKENFYGGPRIDDPVEELQAFCDKDHLC
;
A
#
# COMPACT_ATOMS: atom_id res chain seq x y z
N HIS A 1 12.49 -20.47 -52.57
CA HIS A 1 11.97 -20.58 -51.19
C HIS A 1 11.91 -19.19 -50.58
N LEU A 2 10.83 -18.47 -50.80
CA LEU A 2 10.51 -17.27 -50.05
C LEU A 2 9.92 -17.73 -48.70
N GLY A 3 10.78 -17.91 -47.69
CA GLY A 3 10.33 -18.11 -46.32
C GLY A 3 9.60 -16.86 -45.89
N TYR A 4 8.28 -16.95 -45.76
CA TYR A 4 7.47 -15.90 -45.15
C TYR A 4 7.90 -15.74 -43.68
N ASP A 5 8.77 -14.78 -43.42
CA ASP A 5 9.10 -14.38 -42.06
C ASP A 5 7.96 -13.52 -41.53
N SER A 6 7.23 -13.96 -40.54
CA SER A 6 6.12 -13.24 -39.95
C SER A 6 6.25 -13.17 -38.43
N SER A 7 5.66 -12.15 -37.85
CA SER A 7 5.63 -12.02 -36.38
C SER A 7 5.09 -13.26 -35.66
N GLY A 8 4.06 -13.89 -36.26
CA GLY A 8 3.50 -15.15 -35.75
C GLY A 8 4.47 -16.33 -35.81
N LEU A 9 5.23 -16.46 -36.91
CA LEU A 9 6.25 -17.50 -37.03
C LEU A 9 7.37 -17.31 -36.01
N ARG A 10 7.86 -16.08 -35.89
CA ARG A 10 8.88 -15.71 -34.87
C ARG A 10 8.38 -16.00 -33.47
N TYR A 11 7.17 -15.59 -33.13
CA TYR A 11 6.54 -15.89 -31.84
C TYR A 11 6.52 -17.41 -31.57
N ASN A 12 6.02 -18.23 -32.52
CA ASN A 12 5.94 -19.68 -32.33
C ASN A 12 7.33 -20.33 -32.14
N ARG A 13 8.36 -19.83 -32.83
CA ARG A 13 9.73 -20.28 -32.66
C ARG A 13 10.25 -19.91 -31.28
N GLY A 14 10.03 -18.67 -30.83
CA GLY A 14 10.40 -18.20 -29.49
C GLY A 14 9.77 -19.05 -28.39
N VAL A 15 8.47 -19.33 -28.49
CA VAL A 15 7.78 -20.24 -27.55
C VAL A 15 8.37 -21.66 -27.57
N SER A 16 8.72 -22.15 -28.75
CA SER A 16 9.32 -23.47 -28.91
C SER A 16 10.70 -23.55 -28.26
N PHE A 17 11.55 -22.54 -28.46
CA PHE A 17 12.86 -22.43 -27.80
C PHE A 17 12.71 -22.34 -26.27
N ALA A 18 11.75 -21.55 -25.77
CA ALA A 18 11.48 -21.45 -24.34
C ALA A 18 11.12 -22.81 -23.70
N ARG A 19 10.31 -23.63 -24.39
CA ARG A 19 9.92 -24.97 -23.93
C ARG A 19 11.08 -25.93 -23.79
N VAL A 20 12.10 -25.81 -24.65
CA VAL A 20 13.31 -26.63 -24.59
C VAL A 20 14.45 -25.95 -23.80
N LYS A 21 14.15 -24.87 -23.08
CA LYS A 21 15.07 -24.09 -22.25
C LYS A 21 16.24 -23.43 -22.99
N LEU A 22 16.11 -23.20 -24.28
CA LEU A 22 17.00 -22.36 -25.08
C LEU A 22 16.52 -20.90 -24.93
N LEU A 23 16.84 -20.32 -23.75
CA LEU A 23 16.20 -19.06 -23.32
C LEU A 23 16.73 -17.83 -24.05
N ASP A 24 18.00 -17.84 -24.49
CA ASP A 24 18.57 -16.72 -25.28
C ASP A 24 17.98 -16.68 -26.70
N GLU A 25 17.83 -17.83 -27.32
CA GLU A 25 17.18 -17.95 -28.62
C GLU A 25 15.69 -17.60 -28.54
N ALA A 26 15.03 -17.99 -27.44
CA ALA A 26 13.64 -17.61 -27.19
C ALA A 26 13.48 -16.09 -27.09
N ILE A 27 14.36 -15.39 -26.38
CA ILE A 27 14.36 -13.94 -26.26
C ILE A 27 14.50 -13.31 -27.65
N GLN A 28 15.52 -13.71 -28.40
CA GLN A 28 15.79 -13.16 -29.73
C GLN A 28 14.58 -13.27 -30.68
N GLU A 29 13.93 -14.40 -30.69
CA GLU A 29 12.77 -14.63 -31.55
C GLU A 29 11.53 -13.86 -31.06
N LEU A 30 11.30 -13.79 -29.74
CA LEU A 30 10.18 -13.04 -29.18
C LEU A 30 10.37 -11.52 -29.34
N GLU A 31 11.59 -11.01 -29.17
CA GLU A 31 11.92 -9.59 -29.44
C GLU A 31 11.75 -9.26 -30.93
N THR A 32 12.17 -10.18 -31.82
CA THR A 32 11.95 -10.03 -33.26
C THR A 32 10.46 -10.02 -33.59
N ALA A 33 9.66 -10.92 -33.00
CA ALA A 33 8.21 -10.92 -33.17
C ALA A 33 7.57 -9.59 -32.75
N LEU A 34 8.01 -9.03 -31.61
CA LEU A 34 7.54 -7.74 -31.10
C LEU A 34 8.01 -6.55 -31.93
N SER A 35 9.19 -6.61 -32.54
CA SER A 35 9.66 -5.58 -33.48
C SER A 35 8.79 -5.55 -34.75
N MET A 36 8.29 -6.70 -35.20
CA MET A 36 7.42 -6.82 -36.37
C MET A 36 5.94 -6.49 -36.05
N ASP A 37 5.48 -6.86 -34.87
CA ASP A 37 4.15 -6.52 -34.35
C ASP A 37 4.22 -6.09 -32.86
N PRO A 38 4.43 -4.79 -32.58
CA PRO A 38 4.51 -4.29 -31.21
C PRO A 38 3.23 -4.47 -30.37
N ARG A 39 2.11 -4.85 -31.00
CA ARG A 39 0.82 -5.07 -30.30
C ARG A 39 0.58 -6.52 -29.91
N MET A 40 1.53 -7.42 -30.17
CA MET A 40 1.39 -8.84 -29.85
C MET A 40 1.51 -9.09 -28.34
N VAL A 41 0.41 -8.91 -27.61
CA VAL A 41 0.32 -9.04 -26.14
C VAL A 41 0.81 -10.40 -25.63
N LYS A 42 0.61 -11.48 -26.40
CA LYS A 42 1.11 -12.82 -26.03
C LYS A 42 2.64 -12.88 -26.06
N ALA A 43 3.27 -12.27 -27.07
CA ALA A 43 4.72 -12.24 -27.16
C ALA A 43 5.34 -11.42 -26.03
N GLU A 44 4.72 -10.30 -25.65
CA GLU A 44 5.11 -9.49 -24.51
C GLU A 44 5.06 -10.31 -23.21
N TYR A 45 3.99 -11.06 -22.99
CA TYR A 45 3.84 -11.92 -21.82
C TYR A 45 4.89 -13.03 -21.79
N ASP A 46 5.06 -13.78 -22.91
CA ASP A 46 5.99 -14.90 -22.97
C ASP A 46 7.45 -14.43 -22.86
N LEU A 47 7.79 -13.26 -23.40
CA LEU A 47 9.10 -12.64 -23.24
C LEU A 47 9.38 -12.31 -21.76
N GLY A 48 8.38 -11.77 -21.05
CA GLY A 48 8.48 -11.55 -19.60
C GLY A 48 8.69 -12.85 -18.81
N VAL A 49 7.99 -13.93 -19.18
CA VAL A 49 8.19 -15.27 -18.59
C VAL A 49 9.61 -15.76 -18.84
N VAL A 50 10.15 -15.61 -20.05
CA VAL A 50 11.50 -16.06 -20.40
C VAL A 50 12.55 -15.25 -19.66
N TYR A 51 12.39 -13.93 -19.52
CA TYR A 51 13.28 -13.12 -18.69
C TYR A 51 13.27 -13.57 -17.24
N ASN A 52 12.09 -13.86 -16.67
CA ASN A 52 11.99 -14.38 -15.31
C ASN A 52 12.71 -15.73 -15.15
N LEU A 53 12.56 -16.64 -16.10
CA LEU A 53 13.26 -17.94 -16.10
C LEU A 53 14.79 -17.81 -16.19
N GLN A 54 15.30 -16.72 -16.79
CA GLN A 54 16.71 -16.39 -16.83
C GLN A 54 17.20 -15.65 -15.58
N GLY A 55 16.33 -15.35 -14.61
CA GLY A 55 16.68 -14.52 -13.45
C GLY A 55 16.84 -13.03 -13.78
N LYS A 56 16.46 -12.59 -14.97
CA LYS A 56 16.47 -11.18 -15.40
C LYS A 56 15.19 -10.49 -14.93
N ARG A 57 15.01 -10.41 -13.61
CA ARG A 57 13.80 -9.99 -12.93
C ARG A 57 13.36 -8.58 -13.36
N GLU A 58 14.28 -7.61 -13.42
CA GLU A 58 13.96 -6.24 -13.84
C GLU A 58 13.32 -6.18 -15.22
N LYS A 59 13.91 -6.90 -16.20
CA LYS A 59 13.35 -6.99 -17.56
C LYS A 59 11.98 -7.67 -17.60
N ALA A 60 11.77 -8.66 -16.76
CA ALA A 60 10.47 -9.31 -16.64
C ALA A 60 9.41 -8.34 -16.09
N LEU A 61 9.76 -7.49 -15.11
CA LEU A 61 8.88 -6.47 -14.56
C LEU A 61 8.58 -5.33 -15.54
N GLU A 62 9.53 -4.92 -16.39
CA GLU A 62 9.26 -3.99 -17.49
C GLU A 62 8.16 -4.52 -18.43
N LYS A 63 8.13 -5.85 -18.65
CA LYS A 63 7.08 -6.48 -19.44
C LYS A 63 5.72 -6.47 -18.72
N VAL A 64 5.70 -6.59 -17.40
CA VAL A 64 4.48 -6.40 -16.60
C VAL A 64 3.92 -4.99 -16.80
N GLU A 65 4.76 -3.95 -16.72
CA GLU A 65 4.33 -2.56 -16.91
C GLU A 65 3.73 -2.33 -18.31
N THR A 66 4.40 -2.86 -19.35
CA THR A 66 3.92 -2.74 -20.72
C THR A 66 2.57 -3.45 -20.90
N LEU A 67 2.45 -4.65 -20.35
CA LEU A 67 1.21 -5.43 -20.38
C LEU A 67 0.09 -4.75 -19.59
N PHE A 68 0.40 -4.09 -18.50
CA PHE A 68 -0.59 -3.43 -17.66
C PHE A 68 -1.42 -2.39 -18.44
N LYS A 69 -0.77 -1.67 -19.36
CA LYS A 69 -1.44 -0.69 -20.23
C LYS A 69 -2.36 -1.32 -21.28
N ARG A 70 -2.20 -2.62 -21.55
CA ARG A 70 -2.86 -3.32 -22.68
C ARG A 70 -3.73 -4.50 -22.25
N ASN A 71 -3.33 -5.25 -21.23
CA ASN A 71 -4.01 -6.45 -20.74
C ASN A 71 -3.70 -6.73 -19.28
N ASN A 72 -4.49 -6.15 -18.37
CA ASN A 72 -4.34 -6.29 -16.93
C ASN A 72 -4.30 -7.76 -16.45
N LYS A 73 -5.03 -8.66 -17.11
CA LYS A 73 -5.07 -10.08 -16.74
C LYS A 73 -3.74 -10.78 -16.99
N LEU A 74 -3.09 -10.51 -18.12
CA LEU A 74 -1.78 -11.08 -18.43
C LEU A 74 -0.67 -10.40 -17.64
N ALA A 75 -0.75 -9.08 -17.41
CA ALA A 75 0.15 -8.37 -16.53
C ALA A 75 0.16 -8.99 -15.12
N LYS A 76 -1.03 -9.16 -14.53
CA LYS A 76 -1.17 -9.80 -13.21
C LYS A 76 -0.63 -11.23 -13.22
N LYS A 77 -0.93 -12.02 -14.25
CA LYS A 77 -0.44 -13.40 -14.34
C LYS A 77 1.08 -13.48 -14.42
N LEU A 78 1.72 -12.60 -15.20
CA LEU A 78 3.19 -12.53 -15.29
C LEU A 78 3.78 -12.08 -13.95
N PHE A 79 3.21 -11.03 -13.36
CA PHE A 79 3.64 -10.53 -12.07
C PHE A 79 3.56 -11.61 -10.98
N ASP A 80 2.44 -12.33 -10.88
CA ASP A 80 2.28 -13.42 -9.92
C ASP A 80 3.33 -14.54 -10.13
N GLN A 81 3.79 -14.79 -11.37
CA GLN A 81 4.86 -15.74 -11.65
C GLN A 81 6.24 -15.22 -11.23
N ILE A 82 6.50 -13.92 -11.39
CA ILE A 82 7.75 -13.29 -10.98
C ILE A 82 7.84 -13.24 -9.45
N GLU A 83 6.73 -12.94 -8.78
CA GLU A 83 6.62 -12.80 -7.33
C GLU A 83 6.42 -14.13 -6.57
N SER A 84 6.29 -15.27 -7.28
CA SER A 84 5.92 -16.55 -6.67
C SER A 84 7.05 -17.24 -5.87
N ASN A 85 7.72 -16.49 -4.99
CA ASN A 85 8.60 -17.09 -3.98
C ASN A 85 7.80 -17.68 -2.80
N TYR A 86 6.48 -17.49 -2.77
CA TYR A 86 5.61 -17.98 -1.70
C TYR A 86 4.77 -19.17 -2.17
N THR A 87 4.91 -20.31 -1.49
CA THR A 87 4.17 -21.54 -1.80
C THR A 87 3.03 -21.75 -0.81
N VAL A 88 1.81 -21.94 -1.31
CA VAL A 88 0.65 -22.27 -0.47
C VAL A 88 0.70 -23.74 -0.07
N VAL A 89 0.69 -23.98 1.24
CA VAL A 89 0.64 -25.31 1.86
C VAL A 89 -0.30 -25.31 3.06
N SER A 90 -0.79 -26.48 3.49
CA SER A 90 -1.46 -26.63 4.79
C SER A 90 -0.45 -26.41 5.92
N VAL A 91 -0.90 -25.73 6.97
CA VAL A 91 -0.12 -25.48 8.19
C VAL A 91 -0.85 -26.09 9.37
N ASP A 92 -0.57 -27.36 9.65
CA ASP A 92 -1.28 -28.12 10.69
C ASP A 92 -0.67 -27.95 12.10
N ASN A 93 0.56 -27.43 12.14
CA ASN A 93 1.33 -27.22 13.37
C ASN A 93 1.71 -25.73 13.58
N GLY A 94 0.94 -24.82 13.00
CA GLY A 94 1.21 -23.39 13.08
C GLY A 94 1.18 -22.84 14.50
N GLY A 95 2.07 -21.91 14.78
CA GLY A 95 2.09 -21.13 16.02
C GLY A 95 1.50 -19.73 15.82
N THR A 96 1.50 -18.97 16.90
CA THR A 96 0.94 -17.62 16.97
C THR A 96 1.98 -16.63 17.47
N LEU A 97 2.13 -15.51 16.77
CA LEU A 97 2.87 -14.34 17.24
C LEU A 97 1.87 -13.34 17.80
N LYS A 98 2.10 -12.91 19.05
CA LYS A 98 1.37 -11.80 19.68
C LYS A 98 2.33 -10.72 20.13
N GLY A 99 1.82 -9.51 20.31
CA GLY A 99 2.62 -8.44 20.85
C GLY A 99 1.88 -7.12 20.90
N ARG A 100 2.62 -6.11 21.27
CA ARG A 100 2.13 -4.75 21.37
C ARG A 100 3.11 -3.78 20.76
N VAL A 101 2.59 -2.78 20.06
CA VAL A 101 3.32 -1.63 19.57
C VAL A 101 3.02 -0.44 20.46
N THR A 102 4.07 0.26 20.91
CA THR A 102 3.95 1.46 21.73
C THR A 102 4.66 2.63 21.09
N LEU A 103 4.29 3.85 21.49
CA LEU A 103 5.00 5.08 21.17
C LEU A 103 5.46 5.73 22.48
N SER A 104 6.75 5.67 22.77
CA SER A 104 7.37 6.40 23.87
C SER A 104 7.74 7.84 23.48
N GLY A 105 8.07 8.65 24.48
CA GLY A 105 8.44 10.04 24.27
C GLY A 105 7.26 10.95 23.92
N LYS A 106 7.53 12.04 23.20
CA LYS A 106 6.51 13.02 22.83
C LYS A 106 5.71 12.53 21.63
N VAL A 107 4.38 12.56 21.73
CA VAL A 107 3.52 12.31 20.57
C VAL A 107 3.70 13.42 19.54
N PRO A 108 4.00 13.08 18.26
CA PRO A 108 4.15 14.08 17.21
C PRO A 108 2.89 14.93 17.03
N ARG A 109 3.08 16.17 16.60
CA ARG A 109 1.98 17.10 16.37
C ARG A 109 0.99 16.58 15.35
N VAL A 110 -0.30 16.84 15.58
CA VAL A 110 -1.36 16.61 14.60
C VAL A 110 -1.16 17.55 13.44
N ARG A 111 -1.25 17.03 12.20
CA ARG A 111 -1.29 17.86 11.00
C ARG A 111 -2.69 18.39 10.78
N SER A 112 -2.79 19.59 10.25
CA SER A 112 -4.07 20.18 9.90
C SER A 112 -4.12 20.56 8.44
N PHE A 113 -5.24 20.27 7.79
CA PHE A 113 -5.54 20.71 6.43
C PHE A 113 -6.63 21.78 6.48
N HIS A 114 -6.38 22.93 5.88
CA HIS A 114 -7.35 24.03 5.85
C HIS A 114 -8.40 23.77 4.76
N LEU A 115 -9.61 23.43 5.16
CA LEU A 115 -10.66 22.94 4.27
C LEU A 115 -11.10 23.96 3.21
N ILE A 116 -10.90 25.26 3.44
CA ILE A 116 -11.24 26.30 2.45
C ILE A 116 -10.54 26.14 1.10
N HIS A 117 -9.42 25.40 1.09
CA HIS A 117 -8.70 25.10 -0.14
C HIS A 117 -9.20 23.84 -0.85
N ALA A 118 -10.09 23.07 -0.23
CA ALA A 118 -10.64 21.86 -0.82
C ALA A 118 -11.84 22.18 -1.72
N PRO A 119 -11.98 21.53 -2.88
CA PRO A 119 -13.23 21.55 -3.61
C PRO A 119 -14.36 20.89 -2.79
N ASN A 120 -15.61 21.20 -3.13
CA ASN A 120 -16.78 20.63 -2.44
C ASN A 120 -16.80 20.92 -0.92
N ILE A 121 -16.29 22.07 -0.52
CA ILE A 121 -16.19 22.47 0.89
C ILE A 121 -17.54 22.39 1.60
N GLU A 122 -18.64 22.72 0.94
CA GLU A 122 -20.00 22.64 1.49
C GLU A 122 -20.34 21.24 2.02
N PHE A 123 -19.83 20.21 1.37
CA PHE A 123 -20.00 18.83 1.79
C PHE A 123 -18.91 18.39 2.77
N CYS A 124 -17.63 18.62 2.43
CA CYS A 124 -16.50 18.15 3.23
C CYS A 124 -16.27 18.96 4.51
N SER A 125 -16.86 20.16 4.68
CA SER A 125 -16.75 20.93 5.92
C SER A 125 -17.29 20.22 7.16
N ARG A 126 -18.10 19.19 6.97
CA ARG A 126 -18.65 18.35 8.07
C ARG A 126 -17.60 17.57 8.85
N ILE A 127 -16.38 17.46 8.30
CA ILE A 127 -15.23 16.83 9.00
C ILE A 127 -14.30 17.87 9.62
N SER A 128 -14.74 19.10 9.74
CA SER A 128 -13.98 20.18 10.35
C SER A 128 -13.87 20.01 11.87
N ASP A 129 -12.78 20.49 12.42
CA ASP A 129 -12.56 20.68 13.86
C ASP A 129 -13.37 21.86 14.46
N GLY A 130 -14.33 22.38 13.73
CA GLY A 130 -15.09 23.59 14.11
C GLY A 130 -14.38 24.91 13.79
N ARG A 131 -13.13 24.88 13.32
CA ARG A 131 -12.31 26.05 12.93
C ARG A 131 -11.94 26.06 11.46
N GLY A 132 -12.54 25.19 10.66
CA GLY A 132 -12.29 25.08 9.23
C GLY A 132 -11.10 24.18 8.88
N HIS A 133 -10.58 23.39 9.83
CA HIS A 133 -9.50 22.46 9.57
C HIS A 133 -9.98 21.01 9.61
N ARG A 134 -9.38 20.17 8.77
CA ARG A 134 -9.37 18.72 8.91
C ARG A 134 -8.10 18.34 9.67
N LEU A 135 -8.26 17.74 10.84
CA LEU A 135 -7.15 17.22 11.62
C LEU A 135 -6.76 15.83 11.11
N LEU A 136 -5.47 15.60 10.88
CA LEU A 136 -4.90 14.34 10.42
C LEU A 136 -4.09 13.72 11.55
N PHE A 137 -4.66 12.72 12.20
CA PHE A 137 -4.01 11.97 13.27
C PHE A 137 -3.09 10.90 12.67
N ASP A 138 -1.91 11.34 12.22
CA ASP A 138 -0.89 10.45 11.69
C ASP A 138 -0.41 9.45 12.75
N PHE A 139 -0.49 9.82 14.02
CA PHE A 139 -0.18 8.99 15.17
C PHE A 139 -1.40 8.92 16.09
N THR A 140 -2.08 7.80 16.07
CA THR A 140 -3.15 7.49 17.03
C THR A 140 -2.59 6.67 18.16
N VAL A 141 -2.50 7.29 19.35
CA VAL A 141 -1.86 6.72 20.53
C VAL A 141 -2.87 6.59 21.65
N SER A 142 -3.01 5.40 22.22
CA SER A 142 -3.91 5.17 23.35
C SER A 142 -3.35 5.75 24.65
N GLN A 143 -4.20 5.87 25.70
CA GLN A 143 -3.78 6.32 27.04
C GLN A 143 -2.62 5.49 27.60
N ASN A 144 -2.57 4.21 27.29
CA ASN A 144 -1.51 3.29 27.69
C ASN A 144 -0.35 3.24 26.68
N ARG A 145 -0.20 4.28 25.87
CA ARG A 145 0.88 4.43 24.88
C ARG A 145 0.87 3.42 23.74
N GLY A 146 -0.22 2.69 23.52
CA GLY A 146 -0.37 1.80 22.35
C GLY A 146 -0.45 2.61 21.05
N LEU A 147 0.34 2.24 20.05
CA LEU A 147 0.37 2.88 18.74
C LEU A 147 -0.48 2.08 17.75
N LYS A 148 -1.55 2.70 17.28
CA LYS A 148 -2.44 2.15 16.25
C LYS A 148 -1.81 2.28 14.85
N ASP A 149 -2.37 1.54 13.88
CA ASP A 149 -2.06 1.67 12.45
C ASP A 149 -0.58 1.36 12.10
N THR A 150 0.03 0.43 12.83
CA THR A 150 1.36 -0.11 12.53
C THR A 150 1.21 -1.47 11.86
N ILE A 151 1.85 -1.67 10.71
CA ILE A 151 1.96 -2.98 10.06
C ILE A 151 3.00 -3.81 10.79
N ILE A 152 2.64 -5.03 11.13
CA ILE A 152 3.56 -6.08 11.58
C ILE A 152 3.58 -7.16 10.51
N HIS A 153 4.75 -7.44 9.96
CA HIS A 153 4.91 -8.38 8.85
C HIS A 153 6.11 -9.30 9.07
N LEU A 154 5.92 -10.61 8.91
CA LEU A 154 6.99 -11.59 8.92
C LEU A 154 7.65 -11.64 7.54
N LYS A 155 8.96 -11.35 7.49
CA LYS A 155 9.76 -11.50 6.27
C LYS A 155 10.19 -12.95 6.07
N ASN A 156 10.49 -13.29 4.81
CA ASN A 156 11.11 -14.57 4.43
C ASN A 156 10.31 -15.83 4.80
N VAL A 157 8.98 -15.72 4.87
CA VAL A 157 8.11 -16.89 4.96
C VAL A 157 7.87 -17.40 3.55
N GLU A 158 8.53 -18.51 3.19
CA GLU A 158 8.51 -19.05 1.83
C GLU A 158 7.29 -19.92 1.54
N LYS A 159 6.64 -20.46 2.57
CA LYS A 159 5.48 -21.35 2.43
C LYS A 159 4.53 -21.24 3.62
N GLY A 160 3.25 -21.49 3.38
CA GLY A 160 2.24 -21.47 4.44
C GLY A 160 0.83 -21.25 3.91
N LYS A 161 -0.04 -20.66 4.76
CA LYS A 161 -1.47 -20.44 4.44
C LYS A 161 -1.66 -19.54 3.21
N PRO A 162 -2.78 -19.65 2.46
CA PRO A 162 -3.09 -18.74 1.38
C PRO A 162 -3.31 -17.31 1.89
N PHE A 163 -3.14 -16.34 1.02
CA PHE A 163 -3.66 -14.99 1.26
C PHE A 163 -5.17 -15.03 1.45
N SER A 164 -5.70 -14.07 2.23
CA SER A 164 -7.13 -13.92 2.40
C SER A 164 -7.80 -13.76 1.03
N PRO A 165 -8.89 -14.49 0.75
CA PRO A 165 -9.66 -14.29 -0.48
C PRO A 165 -10.49 -12.99 -0.45
N LYS A 166 -10.59 -12.33 0.71
CA LYS A 166 -11.34 -11.08 0.86
C LYS A 166 -10.57 -9.93 0.24
N MET A 167 -11.22 -9.24 -0.70
CA MET A 167 -10.67 -8.03 -1.32
C MET A 167 -10.52 -6.92 -0.27
N GLN A 168 -9.43 -6.18 -0.35
CA GLN A 168 -9.29 -4.95 0.43
C GLN A 168 -10.28 -3.90 -0.07
N ILE A 169 -10.86 -3.14 0.86
CA ILE A 169 -11.84 -2.11 0.55
C ILE A 169 -11.28 -0.75 0.99
N PHE A 170 -11.14 0.14 0.05
CA PHE A 170 -10.93 1.56 0.29
C PHE A 170 -12.29 2.25 0.19
N HIS A 171 -12.94 2.39 1.35
CA HIS A 171 -14.27 2.96 1.46
C HIS A 171 -14.17 4.45 1.82
N ILE A 172 -14.89 5.26 1.08
CA ILE A 172 -15.02 6.71 1.27
C ILE A 172 -16.42 7.01 1.74
N ASP A 173 -16.52 7.61 2.91
CA ASP A 173 -17.77 8.13 3.49
C ASP A 173 -17.50 9.46 4.16
N ARG A 174 -18.31 10.48 3.84
CA ARG A 174 -18.20 11.83 4.39
C ARG A 174 -16.78 12.39 4.30
N CYS A 175 -16.18 12.31 3.10
CA CYS A 175 -14.81 12.75 2.80
C CYS A 175 -13.73 12.09 3.68
N ARG A 176 -13.95 10.86 4.15
CA ARG A 176 -13.00 10.09 4.95
C ARG A 176 -12.72 8.72 4.32
N ALA A 177 -11.48 8.27 4.43
CA ALA A 177 -11.14 6.88 4.18
C ALA A 177 -11.38 6.04 5.44
N ASN A 178 -11.87 4.82 5.27
CA ASN A 178 -12.17 3.90 6.37
C ASN A 178 -10.93 3.33 7.07
N ARG A 179 -9.77 3.40 6.44
CA ARG A 179 -8.51 2.88 6.98
C ARG A 179 -7.37 3.84 6.67
N TYR A 180 -6.53 4.08 7.67
CA TYR A 180 -5.35 4.92 7.52
C TYR A 180 -4.14 4.12 6.99
N VAL A 181 -4.03 2.84 7.37
CA VAL A 181 -2.96 1.93 6.98
C VAL A 181 -3.54 0.59 6.53
N ILE A 182 -2.98 0.02 5.45
CA ILE A 182 -3.27 -1.33 4.97
C ILE A 182 -1.99 -2.07 4.62
N GLY A 183 -2.01 -3.39 4.78
CA GLY A 183 -1.05 -4.28 4.10
C GLY A 183 -1.67 -4.77 2.80
N ALA A 184 -0.95 -4.72 1.69
CA ALA A 184 -1.45 -5.17 0.40
C ALA A 184 -0.40 -5.95 -0.37
N LYS A 185 -0.82 -6.99 -1.08
CA LYS A 185 0.04 -7.68 -2.04
C LYS A 185 0.17 -6.83 -3.30
N ASN A 186 1.38 -6.74 -3.86
CA ASN A 186 1.56 -6.08 -5.14
C ASN A 186 0.69 -6.76 -6.23
N GLY A 187 0.01 -6.00 -7.06
CA GLY A 187 -0.96 -6.48 -8.04
C GLY A 187 -2.31 -6.92 -7.44
N GLU A 188 -2.56 -6.69 -6.15
CA GLU A 188 -3.84 -6.98 -5.53
C GLU A 188 -4.96 -6.10 -6.09
N ASN A 189 -6.15 -6.68 -6.18
CA ASN A 189 -7.35 -5.93 -6.49
C ASN A 189 -7.90 -5.27 -5.22
N ILE A 190 -8.12 -3.98 -5.29
CA ILE A 190 -8.74 -3.19 -4.22
C ILE A 190 -10.09 -2.69 -4.71
N LEU A 191 -11.13 -2.88 -3.92
CA LEU A 191 -12.43 -2.26 -4.15
C LEU A 191 -12.37 -0.82 -3.65
N LEU A 192 -12.53 0.13 -4.55
CA LEU A 192 -12.74 1.53 -4.23
C LEU A 192 -14.25 1.78 -4.18
N GLU A 193 -14.75 2.23 -3.06
CA GLU A 193 -16.17 2.48 -2.83
C GLU A 193 -16.37 3.92 -2.37
N ASN A 194 -17.18 4.67 -3.11
CA ASN A 194 -17.52 6.05 -2.81
C ASN A 194 -19.01 6.14 -2.47
N THR A 195 -19.34 6.43 -1.23
CA THR A 195 -20.72 6.68 -0.78
C THR A 195 -21.07 8.15 -0.74
N ASP A 196 -20.10 9.04 -0.95
CA ASP A 196 -20.33 10.47 -0.98
C ASP A 196 -21.13 10.92 -2.22
N PRO A 197 -21.92 11.98 -2.12
CA PRO A 197 -22.64 12.57 -3.25
C PRO A 197 -21.76 13.48 -4.11
N ILE A 198 -20.45 13.30 -4.04
CA ILE A 198 -19.44 14.05 -4.80
C ILE A 198 -18.45 13.08 -5.44
N GLN A 199 -17.87 13.49 -6.56
CA GLN A 199 -16.80 12.75 -7.21
C GLN A 199 -15.48 12.88 -6.43
N HIS A 200 -14.73 11.78 -6.35
CA HIS A 200 -13.36 11.77 -5.91
C HIS A 200 -12.43 11.43 -7.08
N GLU A 201 -11.18 11.89 -7.02
CA GLU A 201 -10.15 11.58 -8.01
C GLU A 201 -9.07 10.74 -7.35
N ILE A 202 -9.25 9.41 -7.42
CA ILE A 202 -8.38 8.49 -6.68
C ILE A 202 -7.14 8.16 -7.48
N ALA A 203 -6.02 8.55 -6.91
CA ALA A 203 -4.67 8.28 -7.40
C ALA A 203 -3.92 7.31 -6.51
N THR A 204 -3.01 6.56 -7.11
CA THR A 204 -2.04 5.72 -6.41
C THR A 204 -0.65 6.31 -6.63
N TYR A 205 0.11 6.39 -5.56
CA TYR A 205 1.48 6.88 -5.56
C TYR A 205 2.39 5.80 -4.97
N GLU A 206 3.36 5.35 -5.70
CA GLU A 206 4.45 4.56 -5.13
C GLU A 206 5.44 5.47 -4.40
N VAL A 207 5.95 4.99 -3.27
CA VAL A 207 6.85 5.78 -2.42
C VAL A 207 8.22 5.12 -2.40
N ARG A 208 9.24 5.90 -2.83
CA ARG A 208 10.64 5.49 -2.84
C ARG A 208 11.49 6.55 -2.16
N ASN A 209 12.01 6.23 -0.99
CA ASN A 209 12.77 7.18 -0.17
C ASN A 209 11.98 8.48 0.07
N ILE A 210 12.43 9.57 -0.55
CA ILE A 210 11.81 10.91 -0.46
C ILE A 210 10.91 11.24 -1.66
N TYR A 211 10.84 10.38 -2.67
CA TYR A 211 10.05 10.63 -3.88
C TYR A 211 8.77 9.81 -3.89
N SER A 212 7.74 10.37 -4.49
CA SER A 212 6.50 9.66 -4.80
C SER A 212 6.14 9.83 -6.26
N ASP A 213 5.95 8.73 -6.97
CA ASP A 213 5.56 8.74 -8.37
C ASP A 213 4.10 8.31 -8.51
N GLN A 214 3.31 9.11 -9.19
CA GLN A 214 1.92 8.77 -9.47
C GLN A 214 1.86 7.63 -10.49
N THR A 215 1.34 6.48 -10.08
CA THR A 215 1.19 5.30 -10.94
C THR A 215 -0.18 5.22 -11.60
N SER A 216 -1.20 5.78 -10.98
CA SER A 216 -2.54 5.87 -11.56
C SER A 216 -3.27 7.09 -11.03
N ASN A 217 -4.20 7.61 -11.85
CA ASN A 217 -5.17 8.62 -11.44
C ASN A 217 -6.45 8.44 -12.25
N ARG A 218 -7.57 8.20 -11.58
CA ARG A 218 -8.86 7.99 -12.24
C ARG A 218 -10.00 8.53 -11.38
N PRO A 219 -11.02 9.13 -12.00
CA PRO A 219 -12.21 9.53 -11.28
C PRO A 219 -12.93 8.33 -10.67
N LEU A 220 -13.46 8.52 -9.48
CA LEU A 220 -14.40 7.66 -8.80
C LEU A 220 -15.69 8.46 -8.63
N PRO A 221 -16.70 8.22 -9.47
CA PRO A 221 -17.95 8.98 -9.46
C PRO A 221 -18.65 8.92 -8.11
N GLU A 222 -19.58 9.85 -7.90
CA GLU A 222 -20.44 9.83 -6.74
C GLU A 222 -21.20 8.51 -6.60
N LYS A 223 -21.37 8.03 -5.37
CA LYS A 223 -22.15 6.81 -5.04
C LYS A 223 -21.83 5.61 -5.93
N SER A 224 -20.54 5.39 -6.21
CA SER A 224 -20.08 4.35 -7.11
C SER A 224 -19.01 3.47 -6.48
N SER A 225 -18.77 2.33 -7.10
CA SER A 225 -17.66 1.44 -6.74
C SER A 225 -16.90 0.95 -7.97
N GLN A 226 -15.61 0.75 -7.81
CA GLN A 226 -14.73 0.25 -8.88
C GLN A 226 -13.66 -0.67 -8.29
N VAL A 227 -13.39 -1.77 -8.97
CA VAL A 227 -12.24 -2.62 -8.64
C VAL A 227 -11.03 -2.12 -9.42
N ARG A 228 -9.93 -1.88 -8.71
CA ARG A 228 -8.65 -1.48 -9.31
C ARG A 228 -7.52 -2.37 -8.81
N SER A 229 -6.67 -2.80 -9.73
CA SER A 229 -5.41 -3.45 -9.37
C SER A 229 -4.38 -2.38 -9.07
N VAL A 230 -3.67 -2.53 -7.97
CA VAL A 230 -2.56 -1.65 -7.60
C VAL A 230 -1.25 -2.33 -7.93
N PHE A 231 -0.49 -1.73 -8.82
CA PHE A 231 0.85 -2.17 -9.16
C PHE A 231 1.87 -1.10 -8.74
N VAL A 232 2.89 -1.57 -8.07
CA VAL A 232 3.99 -0.74 -7.56
C VAL A 232 5.29 -1.37 -8.06
N ARG A 233 6.26 -0.56 -8.46
CA ARG A 233 7.56 -1.04 -8.93
C ARG A 233 8.31 -1.77 -7.82
N GLU A 234 9.24 -2.61 -8.22
CA GLU A 234 9.91 -3.54 -7.30
C GLU A 234 10.71 -2.86 -6.18
N ASP A 235 11.26 -1.69 -6.46
CA ASP A 235 12.07 -0.92 -5.52
C ASP A 235 11.23 -0.10 -4.52
N ALA A 236 9.90 -0.13 -4.65
CA ALA A 236 8.99 0.52 -3.71
C ALA A 236 8.39 -0.51 -2.74
N GLU A 237 8.65 -0.34 -1.45
CA GLU A 237 8.03 -1.17 -0.40
C GLU A 237 6.68 -0.60 0.08
N THR A 238 6.37 0.63 -0.31
CA THR A 238 5.17 1.32 0.17
C THR A 238 4.51 2.13 -0.95
N PHE A 239 3.20 2.32 -0.81
CA PHE A 239 2.43 3.18 -1.70
C PHE A 239 1.33 3.92 -0.94
N ILE A 240 0.74 4.91 -1.58
CA ILE A 240 -0.36 5.69 -1.02
C ILE A 240 -1.52 5.68 -2.01
N ILE A 241 -2.71 5.45 -1.49
CA ILE A 241 -3.97 5.69 -2.19
C ILE A 241 -4.53 6.99 -1.64
N LYS A 242 -4.71 8.01 -2.48
CA LYS A 242 -5.28 9.28 -2.03
C LYS A 242 -6.19 9.92 -3.07
N CYS A 243 -7.02 10.84 -2.63
CA CYS A 243 -7.80 11.69 -3.52
C CYS A 243 -7.00 12.94 -3.90
N ASN A 244 -6.81 13.21 -5.20
CA ASN A 244 -6.13 14.42 -5.66
C ASN A 244 -6.97 15.70 -5.44
N LEU A 245 -8.29 15.56 -5.40
CA LEU A 245 -9.19 16.68 -5.08
C LEU A 245 -9.22 16.98 -3.57
N HIS A 246 -9.07 15.93 -2.74
CA HIS A 246 -9.15 15.99 -1.29
C HIS A 246 -7.92 15.34 -0.66
N PRO A 247 -6.76 16.03 -0.60
CA PRO A 247 -5.48 15.43 -0.20
C PRO A 247 -5.45 14.84 1.21
N PHE A 248 -6.34 15.29 2.09
CA PHE A 248 -6.52 14.73 3.43
C PHE A 248 -7.19 13.34 3.42
N LEU A 249 -7.76 12.91 2.29
CA LEU A 249 -8.35 11.60 2.10
C LEU A 249 -7.29 10.67 1.52
N GLN A 250 -6.63 9.91 2.39
CA GLN A 250 -5.53 9.02 2.02
C GLN A 250 -5.46 7.76 2.88
N THR A 251 -4.86 6.74 2.33
CA THR A 251 -4.47 5.49 3.00
C THR A 251 -3.04 5.15 2.63
N ASN A 252 -2.22 4.88 3.62
CA ASN A 252 -0.84 4.41 3.45
C ASN A 252 -0.84 2.89 3.34
N ALA A 253 -0.04 2.33 2.47
CA ALA A 253 0.01 0.91 2.24
C ALA A 253 1.44 0.38 2.28
N TYR A 254 1.62 -0.76 2.93
CA TYR A 254 2.86 -1.52 2.95
C TYR A 254 2.71 -2.77 2.07
N LEU A 255 3.71 -3.05 1.22
CA LEU A 255 3.71 -4.22 0.37
C LEU A 255 4.11 -5.47 1.15
N VAL A 256 3.19 -6.42 1.23
CA VAL A 256 3.40 -7.70 1.89
C VAL A 256 3.68 -8.81 0.89
N GLN A 257 4.69 -9.63 1.16
CA GLN A 257 5.13 -10.72 0.28
C GLN A 257 4.48 -12.06 0.63
N ASN A 258 3.88 -12.16 1.81
CA ASN A 258 3.21 -13.34 2.33
C ASN A 258 2.04 -12.94 3.23
N PRO A 259 1.11 -13.85 3.58
CA PRO A 259 -0.09 -13.53 4.33
C PRO A 259 0.12 -13.41 5.86
N TYR A 260 1.36 -13.43 6.33
CA TYR A 260 1.68 -13.32 7.76
C TYR A 260 1.96 -11.87 8.15
N TYR A 261 0.92 -11.07 8.11
CA TYR A 261 0.92 -9.68 8.53
C TYR A 261 -0.37 -9.30 9.23
N THR A 262 -0.32 -8.22 9.98
CA THR A 262 -1.48 -7.61 10.64
C THR A 262 -1.25 -6.11 10.82
N VAL A 263 -2.30 -5.40 11.25
CA VAL A 263 -2.24 -3.98 11.64
C VAL A 263 -2.55 -3.90 13.13
N SER A 264 -1.78 -3.12 13.90
CA SER A 264 -2.04 -2.91 15.32
C SER A 264 -3.39 -2.23 15.54
N ASP A 265 -4.09 -2.66 16.58
CA ASP A 265 -5.39 -2.11 16.99
C ASP A 265 -5.24 -0.75 17.74
N ALA A 266 -6.35 -0.21 18.23
CA ALA A 266 -6.38 1.06 18.95
C ALA A 266 -5.49 1.07 20.21
N GLU A 267 -5.30 -0.09 20.84
CA GLU A 267 -4.46 -0.26 22.03
C GLU A 267 -3.01 -0.69 21.68
N GLY A 268 -2.70 -0.73 20.38
CA GLY A 268 -1.40 -1.16 19.86
C GLY A 268 -1.20 -2.67 19.83
N ASN A 269 -2.18 -3.48 20.20
CA ASN A 269 -2.05 -4.93 20.21
C ASN A 269 -2.11 -5.49 18.79
N PHE A 270 -1.43 -6.63 18.60
CA PHE A 270 -1.47 -7.38 17.35
C PHE A 270 -1.39 -8.89 17.58
N SER A 271 -1.92 -9.64 16.63
CA SER A 271 -1.81 -11.11 16.58
C SER A 271 -1.69 -11.58 15.14
N ILE A 272 -0.78 -12.53 14.90
CA ILE A 272 -0.63 -13.24 13.62
C ILE A 272 -0.67 -14.72 13.92
N GLU A 273 -1.63 -15.41 13.33
CA GLU A 273 -1.92 -16.82 13.62
C GLU A 273 -1.51 -17.74 12.48
N ASN A 274 -1.39 -19.02 12.84
CA ASN A 274 -1.11 -20.11 11.91
C ASN A 274 0.19 -19.91 11.14
N ILE A 275 1.24 -19.47 11.83
CA ILE A 275 2.58 -19.25 11.27
C ILE A 275 3.32 -20.60 11.31
N PRO A 276 3.94 -21.07 10.22
CA PRO A 276 4.79 -22.27 10.25
C PRO A 276 5.87 -22.14 11.34
N PRO A 277 6.20 -23.21 12.08
CA PRO A 277 7.31 -23.17 13.03
C PRO A 277 8.61 -22.79 12.35
N GLY A 278 9.40 -21.90 12.98
CA GLY A 278 10.64 -21.39 12.40
C GLY A 278 11.07 -20.08 13.03
N THR A 279 12.22 -19.59 12.60
CA THR A 279 12.76 -18.28 13.03
C THR A 279 12.61 -17.28 11.88
N TYR A 280 12.01 -16.14 12.19
CA TYR A 280 11.64 -15.12 11.21
C TYR A 280 12.10 -13.74 11.64
N GLU A 281 12.45 -12.90 10.67
CA GLU A 281 12.53 -11.47 10.84
C GLU A 281 11.11 -10.90 10.86
N VAL A 282 10.84 -10.01 11.80
CA VAL A 282 9.57 -9.30 11.94
C VAL A 282 9.82 -7.81 11.75
N ILE A 283 9.07 -7.20 10.86
CA ILE A 283 9.07 -5.77 10.63
C ILE A 283 7.85 -5.17 11.31
N ALA A 284 8.06 -4.06 12.04
CA ALA A 284 7.03 -3.15 12.45
C ALA A 284 7.22 -1.84 11.69
N TRP A 285 6.25 -1.49 10.84
CA TRP A 285 6.29 -0.33 9.98
C TRP A 285 5.10 0.60 10.26
N HIS A 286 5.41 1.87 10.47
CA HIS A 286 4.43 2.94 10.53
C HIS A 286 4.80 4.02 9.48
N PRO A 287 3.82 4.68 8.81
CA PRO A 287 4.12 5.57 7.68
C PRO A 287 5.11 6.70 7.94
N PHE A 288 5.16 7.19 9.16
CA PHE A 288 5.87 8.44 9.49
C PHE A 288 6.98 8.28 10.53
N ILE A 289 7.43 7.07 10.78
CA ILE A 289 8.53 6.80 11.70
C ILE A 289 9.42 5.70 11.10
N PRO A 290 10.73 5.65 11.38
CA PRO A 290 11.58 4.57 10.88
C PRO A 290 11.05 3.19 11.29
N GLU A 291 11.09 2.23 10.38
CA GLU A 291 10.68 0.86 10.69
C GLU A 291 11.57 0.24 11.76
N HIS A 292 10.98 -0.59 12.58
CA HIS A 292 11.68 -1.43 13.54
C HIS A 292 11.73 -2.87 13.06
N ARG A 293 12.83 -3.54 13.38
CA ARG A 293 13.06 -4.95 13.03
C ARG A 293 13.33 -5.75 14.28
N GLY A 294 12.82 -6.97 14.32
CA GLY A 294 13.07 -7.93 15.37
C GLY A 294 13.18 -9.34 14.80
N THR A 295 13.68 -10.26 15.59
CA THR A 295 13.74 -11.69 15.23
C THR A 295 12.93 -12.47 16.25
N ILE A 296 12.14 -13.45 15.79
CA ILE A 296 11.32 -14.29 16.63
C ILE A 296 11.36 -15.75 16.16
N THR A 297 11.40 -16.67 17.11
CA THR A 297 11.20 -18.09 16.84
C THR A 297 9.77 -18.46 17.19
N ILE A 298 9.03 -18.96 16.21
CA ILE A 298 7.65 -19.43 16.35
C ILE A 298 7.68 -20.91 16.70
N PRO A 299 7.17 -21.30 17.87
CA PRO A 299 7.10 -22.71 18.25
C PRO A 299 5.95 -23.43 17.54
N GLU A 300 6.06 -24.75 17.48
CA GLU A 300 4.97 -25.59 16.99
C GLU A 300 3.77 -25.51 17.93
N LYS A 301 2.58 -25.17 17.38
CA LYS A 301 1.29 -25.05 18.12
C LYS A 301 1.35 -24.16 19.37
N GLY A 302 2.38 -23.31 19.50
CA GLY A 302 2.59 -22.46 20.67
C GLY A 302 2.46 -20.97 20.35
N GLU A 303 2.72 -20.16 21.36
CA GLU A 303 2.73 -18.70 21.25
C GLU A 303 4.14 -18.14 21.44
N ALA A 304 4.45 -17.11 20.66
CA ALA A 304 5.63 -16.30 20.83
C ALA A 304 5.20 -14.83 20.98
N SER A 305 5.99 -14.03 21.69
CA SER A 305 5.67 -12.63 21.94
C SER A 305 6.83 -11.73 21.53
N LEU A 306 6.51 -10.63 20.82
CA LEU A 306 7.47 -9.62 20.43
C LEU A 306 6.79 -8.25 20.50
N ASN A 307 7.41 -7.31 21.21
CA ASN A 307 6.90 -5.94 21.34
C ASN A 307 7.81 -4.97 20.60
N PHE A 308 7.24 -3.87 20.12
CA PHE A 308 7.97 -2.78 19.49
C PHE A 308 7.65 -1.47 20.20
N ASP A 309 8.69 -0.66 20.45
CA ASP A 309 8.53 0.67 21.01
C ASP A 309 9.15 1.71 20.09
N PHE A 310 8.28 2.46 19.42
CA PHE A 310 8.69 3.60 18.61
C PHE A 310 8.91 4.83 19.48
N LYS A 311 9.77 5.73 19.05
CA LYS A 311 10.04 6.98 19.75
C LYS A 311 9.48 8.16 18.97
N GLY A 312 8.63 8.94 19.57
CA GLY A 312 7.98 10.08 18.92
C GLY A 312 8.94 11.12 18.37
N GLU A 313 10.15 11.22 18.93
CA GLU A 313 11.22 12.10 18.48
C GLU A 313 11.87 11.65 17.16
N GLU A 314 11.66 10.39 16.77
CA GLU A 314 12.15 9.81 15.51
C GLU A 314 11.18 10.00 14.34
N GLU A 315 10.13 10.78 14.52
CA GLU A 315 9.18 11.10 13.45
C GLU A 315 9.91 11.57 12.20
N LYS A 316 9.56 10.95 11.07
CA LYS A 316 9.98 11.35 9.73
C LYS A 316 8.76 11.46 8.83
N ARG A 317 8.15 12.63 8.79
CA ARG A 317 7.16 12.92 7.76
C ARG A 317 7.87 13.03 6.43
N LYS A 318 7.39 12.29 5.44
CA LYS A 318 8.02 12.29 4.12
C LYS A 318 7.73 13.62 3.44
N LEU A 319 8.79 14.31 3.03
CA LEU A 319 8.74 15.65 2.41
C LEU A 319 7.80 15.73 1.20
N TYR A 320 7.69 14.66 0.40
CA TYR A 320 6.80 14.67 -0.77
C TYR A 320 5.32 14.96 -0.41
N HIS A 321 4.90 14.70 0.82
CA HIS A 321 3.59 15.11 1.32
C HIS A 321 3.56 16.60 1.61
N ASP A 322 4.61 17.08 2.25
CA ASP A 322 4.69 18.46 2.73
C ASP A 322 5.08 19.41 1.60
N ASP A 323 5.94 18.99 0.67
CA ASP A 323 6.37 19.78 -0.48
C ASP A 323 5.25 20.01 -1.50
N ILE A 324 4.44 19.00 -1.79
CA ILE A 324 3.35 19.13 -2.76
C ILE A 324 2.16 19.87 -2.16
N GLU A 325 1.96 19.74 -0.87
CA GLU A 325 0.74 20.21 -0.19
C GLU A 325 1.02 21.16 0.98
N GLY A 326 2.27 21.58 1.18
CA GLY A 326 2.67 22.44 2.29
C GLY A 326 1.83 23.72 2.39
N TYR A 327 1.42 24.28 1.27
CA TYR A 327 0.49 25.42 1.25
C TYR A 327 -0.97 25.05 1.55
N ARG A 328 -1.34 23.77 1.44
CA ARG A 328 -2.68 23.26 1.75
C ARG A 328 -2.81 22.77 3.18
N PHE A 329 -1.69 22.38 3.79
CA PHE A 329 -1.64 22.02 5.20
C PHE A 329 -1.22 23.23 6.01
N ASN A 330 -2.08 23.64 6.88
CA ASN A 330 -1.85 24.82 7.70
C ASN A 330 -0.93 24.51 8.89
N THR A 331 0.35 24.34 8.62
CA THR A 331 1.35 24.11 9.65
C THR A 331 1.77 25.36 10.41
N TRP A 332 1.48 26.53 9.84
CA TRP A 332 1.83 27.85 10.39
C TRP A 332 0.63 28.69 10.83
N TYR A 333 -0.58 28.19 10.56
CA TYR A 333 -1.78 28.92 10.95
C TYR A 333 -1.92 28.90 12.44
N ASP A 334 -1.60 30.00 13.06
CA ASP A 334 -1.78 30.20 14.48
C ASP A 334 -3.27 30.37 14.79
N SER A 335 -3.85 29.32 15.37
CA SER A 335 -5.24 29.28 15.76
C SER A 335 -5.60 30.28 16.87
N LYS A 336 -4.63 31.03 17.41
CA LYS A 336 -4.87 32.00 18.48
C LYS A 336 -5.80 33.13 18.08
N GLU A 337 -5.93 33.40 16.78
CA GLU A 337 -6.70 34.57 16.31
C GLU A 337 -8.11 34.23 15.81
N ASN A 338 -8.44 32.95 15.55
CA ASN A 338 -9.75 32.59 14.96
C ASN A 338 -10.50 31.59 15.84
N PHE A 339 -11.27 32.11 16.75
CA PHE A 339 -12.03 31.34 17.71
C PHE A 339 -13.47 31.09 17.33
N TYR A 340 -13.80 29.84 17.03
CA TYR A 340 -15.17 29.33 16.95
C TYR A 340 -15.41 28.11 17.86
N GLY A 341 -14.69 28.00 18.97
CA GLY A 341 -15.05 27.11 20.07
C GLY A 341 -14.59 25.64 20.00
N GLY A 342 -13.65 25.24 19.16
CA GLY A 342 -13.05 23.90 19.18
C GLY A 342 -11.66 23.89 19.83
N PRO A 343 -11.00 22.72 20.03
CA PRO A 343 -9.66 22.62 20.57
C PRO A 343 -8.63 23.26 19.64
N ARG A 344 -7.47 23.64 20.20
CA ARG A 344 -6.37 24.26 19.46
C ARG A 344 -5.48 23.17 18.85
N ILE A 345 -4.79 23.49 17.74
CA ILE A 345 -3.84 22.56 17.10
C ILE A 345 -2.65 22.22 18.02
N ASP A 346 -2.32 23.10 18.94
CA ASP A 346 -1.29 22.92 19.97
C ASP A 346 -1.80 22.28 21.26
N ASP A 347 -3.11 21.98 21.36
CA ASP A 347 -3.66 21.21 22.47
C ASP A 347 -3.09 19.77 22.47
N PRO A 348 -3.04 19.10 23.63
CA PRO A 348 -2.63 17.71 23.68
C PRO A 348 -3.36 16.83 22.67
N VAL A 349 -2.64 15.90 22.06
CA VAL A 349 -3.20 15.02 21.00
C VAL A 349 -4.41 14.26 21.52
N GLU A 350 -4.39 13.86 22.79
CA GLU A 350 -5.49 13.15 23.46
C GLU A 350 -6.76 14.00 23.55
N GLU A 351 -6.63 15.31 23.80
CA GLU A 351 -7.78 16.23 23.83
C GLU A 351 -8.34 16.46 22.45
N LEU A 352 -7.47 16.63 21.44
CA LEU A 352 -7.86 16.77 20.05
C LEU A 352 -8.61 15.51 19.57
N GLN A 353 -8.10 14.34 19.91
CA GLN A 353 -8.71 13.06 19.53
C GLN A 353 -10.05 12.85 20.24
N ALA A 354 -10.12 13.13 21.53
CA ALA A 354 -11.37 13.02 22.30
C ALA A 354 -12.45 13.95 21.76
N PHE A 355 -12.08 15.16 21.31
CA PHE A 355 -13.01 16.08 20.67
C PHE A 355 -13.52 15.54 19.34
N CYS A 356 -12.62 15.00 18.51
CA CYS A 356 -12.97 14.43 17.23
C CYS A 356 -13.89 13.21 17.37
N ASP A 357 -13.62 12.34 18.33
CA ASP A 357 -14.37 11.10 18.56
C ASP A 357 -15.78 11.39 19.10
N LYS A 358 -15.92 12.37 20.00
CA LYS A 358 -17.21 12.72 20.61
C LYS A 358 -18.24 13.19 19.61
N ASP A 359 -17.83 14.00 18.66
CA ASP A 359 -18.74 14.63 17.71
C ASP A 359 -18.66 14.04 16.30
N HIS A 360 -17.82 13.01 16.09
CA HIS A 360 -17.51 12.41 14.78
C HIS A 360 -17.05 13.46 13.74
N LEU A 361 -16.35 14.51 14.19
CA LEU A 361 -16.06 15.70 13.40
C LEU A 361 -14.74 15.62 12.63
N CYS A 362 -13.76 14.83 13.08
CA CYS A 362 -12.50 14.71 12.35
C CYS A 362 -12.39 13.34 11.63
#